data_abb4f69ef7296960826bd8db3e130bec
#
_entry.id   abb4f69ef7296960826bd8db3e130bec
#
_cell.length_a   1.000
_cell.length_b   1.000
_cell.length_c   1.000
_cell.angle_alpha   90.00
_cell.angle_beta   90.00
_cell.angle_gamma   90.00
#
_symmetry.space_group_name_H-M   'P 1'
#
loop_
_entity.id
_entity.type
_entity.pdbx_description
1 polymer ?
#
loop_
_entity_poly.entity_id
_entity_poly.type
_entity_poly.pdbx_seq_one_letter_code
_entity_poly.pdbx_strand_id
1 'polypeptide(L)'
;MESKNVCAVQNNQKNSRLSRRKTVIAPLAGNVKRIYNRHENVYTLPPKRERRKYPMTISDIAKLAGVSSAAVSRYLNGGPLSEQKRAVIQAVVEKTGYSPDTAAQTLRTGKVRQVGVIVPSISSQSVGQIISGIASELGASRYLMLLANTELDEQMELEYLTALQRNHVAGIILLGYDSSPQLCKALKDCRVPVVVTGQRFADLPCVYNDDRSAARDLTRKMLEHGRRNIVYIGGSEQDAATGIARRQGVQDALRETGLNADALPRAYCTAFSMEEGHRCMEELLARCPQLDGVVCVTDTVAFGALQVLRTAGRRVGEDVGLAGIGDNWAGKVVEPGLTTIRFYQRQVGQEAARMLLQSLEHSGTDAAPVRQTTLGYTLVERGSL
;
A
#
# COMPACT_ATOMS: atom_id res chain seq x y z
N MET A 1 1.96 61.98 28.24
CA MET A 1 0.53 62.26 28.06
C MET A 1 -0.01 61.05 27.33
N GLU A 2 -0.46 60.02 28.05
CA GLU A 2 -1.85 59.69 28.45
C GLU A 2 -2.72 59.52 27.19
N SER A 3 -3.40 58.44 26.98
CA SER A 3 -4.17 57.65 27.94
C SER A 3 -4.54 56.26 27.38
N LYS A 4 -4.64 55.31 28.29
CA LYS A 4 -5.21 53.98 28.24
C LYS A 4 -6.69 54.01 27.85
N ASN A 5 -7.14 53.03 27.07
CA ASN A 5 -8.52 52.56 27.24
C ASN A 5 -8.55 51.01 27.11
N VAL A 6 -8.76 50.43 28.28
CA VAL A 6 -9.08 49.02 28.51
C VAL A 6 -10.61 48.90 28.39
N CYS A 7 -11.07 48.04 27.53
CA CYS A 7 -12.49 47.66 27.51
C CYS A 7 -12.65 46.22 28.05
N ALA A 8 -13.14 46.13 29.28
CA ALA A 8 -13.48 44.89 29.92
C ALA A 8 -14.82 44.36 29.34
N VAL A 9 -14.85 43.10 28.94
CA VAL A 9 -16.09 42.39 28.66
C VAL A 9 -16.39 41.46 29.83
N GLN A 10 -17.52 41.75 30.48
CA GLN A 10 -18.03 41.03 31.60
C GLN A 10 -18.42 39.59 31.28
N ASN A 11 -17.93 38.69 32.13
CA ASN A 11 -18.38 37.30 32.25
C ASN A 11 -19.84 37.25 32.75
N ASN A 12 -20.71 36.67 31.94
CA ASN A 12 -22.05 36.30 32.40
C ASN A 12 -22.13 34.79 32.56
N GLN A 13 -21.79 34.32 33.76
CA GLN A 13 -22.02 32.93 34.17
C GLN A 13 -23.54 32.72 34.36
N LYS A 14 -24.17 32.00 33.46
CA LYS A 14 -25.44 31.32 33.74
C LYS A 14 -25.17 29.86 34.04
N ASN A 15 -25.29 29.53 35.31
CA ASN A 15 -25.37 28.19 35.86
C ASN A 15 -26.40 27.33 35.13
N SER A 16 -25.98 26.29 34.47
CA SER A 16 -26.80 25.12 34.20
C SER A 16 -26.21 23.93 34.97
N ARG A 17 -26.88 23.57 36.05
CA ARG A 17 -26.61 22.37 36.86
C ARG A 17 -26.83 21.13 36.01
N LEU A 18 -25.77 20.58 35.44
CA LEU A 18 -25.73 19.19 34.98
C LEU A 18 -25.36 18.32 36.17
N SER A 19 -26.37 17.65 36.72
CA SER A 19 -26.20 16.69 37.80
C SER A 19 -25.27 15.57 37.38
N ARG A 20 -24.10 15.49 38.02
CA ARG A 20 -23.25 14.33 37.99
C ARG A 20 -23.98 13.17 38.68
N ARG A 21 -24.66 12.32 37.91
CA ARG A 21 -25.12 11.03 38.43
C ARG A 21 -23.91 10.14 38.61
N LYS A 22 -23.52 9.91 39.85
CA LYS A 22 -22.55 8.90 40.25
C LYS A 22 -23.06 7.53 39.82
N THR A 23 -22.28 6.83 39.04
CA THR A 23 -22.52 5.42 38.70
C THR A 23 -22.26 4.61 39.98
N VAL A 24 -23.31 4.12 40.61
CA VAL A 24 -23.20 3.24 41.78
C VAL A 24 -22.96 1.82 41.27
N ILE A 25 -21.79 1.28 41.55
CA ILE A 25 -21.46 -0.12 41.28
C ILE A 25 -21.91 -0.89 42.52
N ALA A 26 -22.99 -1.64 42.44
CA ALA A 26 -23.43 -2.55 43.49
C ALA A 26 -22.65 -3.89 43.34
N PRO A 27 -22.02 -4.43 44.39
CA PRO A 27 -21.39 -5.73 44.34
C PRO A 27 -22.48 -6.82 44.42
N LEU A 28 -22.62 -7.60 43.36
CA LEU A 28 -23.39 -8.85 43.39
C LEU A 28 -22.42 -10.01 43.75
N ALA A 29 -22.85 -10.81 44.70
CA ALA A 29 -22.12 -12.02 45.10
C ALA A 29 -22.03 -12.98 43.90
N GLY A 30 -20.79 -13.21 43.45
CA GLY A 30 -20.46 -14.00 42.26
C GLY A 30 -19.83 -13.13 41.17
N ASN A 31 -18.68 -13.54 40.65
CA ASN A 31 -17.75 -12.85 39.74
C ASN A 31 -18.32 -12.31 38.41
N VAL A 32 -19.43 -11.51 38.44
CA VAL A 32 -20.03 -10.91 37.25
C VAL A 32 -20.04 -9.40 37.39
N LYS A 33 -19.34 -8.67 36.53
CA LYS A 33 -19.44 -7.20 36.43
C LYS A 33 -20.57 -6.87 35.47
N ARG A 34 -21.57 -6.14 35.93
CA ARG A 34 -22.64 -5.56 35.09
C ARG A 34 -22.23 -4.15 34.61
N ILE A 35 -22.29 -3.93 33.32
CA ILE A 35 -22.10 -2.61 32.72
C ILE A 35 -23.48 -2.16 32.21
N TYR A 36 -23.98 -1.00 32.69
CA TYR A 36 -25.20 -0.40 32.20
C TYR A 36 -24.91 0.61 31.09
N ASN A 37 -25.61 0.51 29.98
CA ASN A 37 -25.63 1.52 28.94
C ASN A 37 -26.98 2.25 28.93
N ARG A 38 -27.05 3.46 28.36
CA ARG A 38 -28.15 4.44 28.44
C ARG A 38 -29.53 3.96 27.89
N HIS A 39 -29.59 2.74 27.32
CA HIS A 39 -30.81 2.17 26.71
C HIS A 39 -31.23 0.82 27.30
N GLU A 40 -31.16 0.62 28.60
CA GLU A 40 -31.70 -0.56 29.32
C GLU A 40 -31.30 -1.96 28.79
N ASN A 41 -30.32 -2.08 27.89
CA ASN A 41 -29.83 -3.37 27.51
C ASN A 41 -28.72 -3.82 28.46
N VAL A 42 -28.99 -4.86 29.24
CA VAL A 42 -28.01 -5.49 30.15
C VAL A 42 -27.17 -6.50 29.36
N TYR A 43 -25.95 -6.16 29.12
CA TYR A 43 -25.01 -7.15 28.55
C TYR A 43 -24.33 -7.90 29.71
N THR A 44 -24.61 -9.19 29.83
CA THR A 44 -23.84 -10.09 30.68
C THR A 44 -22.62 -10.60 29.91
N LEU A 45 -21.42 -10.23 30.37
CA LEU A 45 -20.21 -10.86 29.88
C LEU A 45 -20.21 -12.33 30.29
N PRO A 46 -19.88 -13.26 29.39
CA PRO A 46 -19.73 -14.65 29.74
C PRO A 46 -18.68 -14.82 30.85
N PRO A 47 -18.83 -15.81 31.75
CA PRO A 47 -17.87 -16.03 32.83
C PRO A 47 -16.48 -16.19 32.26
N LYS A 48 -15.48 -15.56 32.90
CA LYS A 48 -14.06 -15.74 32.52
C LYS A 48 -13.77 -17.22 32.53
N ARG A 49 -13.54 -17.82 31.35
CA ARG A 49 -12.97 -19.16 31.26
C ARG A 49 -11.67 -19.15 32.06
N GLU A 50 -11.53 -20.03 33.03
CA GLU A 50 -10.26 -20.24 33.71
C GLU A 50 -9.19 -20.49 32.64
N ARG A 51 -8.23 -19.55 32.53
CA ARG A 51 -7.09 -19.74 31.63
C ARG A 51 -6.30 -20.92 32.16
N ARG A 52 -6.32 -22.05 31.45
CA ARG A 52 -5.39 -23.13 31.72
C ARG A 52 -3.98 -22.56 31.71
N LYS A 53 -3.16 -23.01 32.66
CA LYS A 53 -1.78 -22.53 32.87
C LYS A 53 -0.87 -22.74 31.65
N TYR A 54 -1.31 -23.57 30.68
CA TYR A 54 -0.61 -23.88 29.42
C TYR A 54 -1.62 -23.98 28.28
N PRO A 55 -1.25 -23.54 27.04
CA PRO A 55 -2.08 -23.71 25.86
C PRO A 55 -2.29 -25.21 25.56
N MET A 56 -3.50 -25.58 25.12
CA MET A 56 -3.80 -26.95 24.73
C MET A 56 -2.97 -27.36 23.50
N THR A 57 -2.54 -28.61 23.46
CA THR A 57 -1.75 -29.19 22.37
C THR A 57 -2.58 -30.10 21.49
N ILE A 58 -2.08 -30.46 20.28
CA ILE A 58 -2.68 -31.49 19.42
C ILE A 58 -2.87 -32.81 20.18
N SER A 59 -1.93 -33.14 21.08
CA SER A 59 -2.00 -34.35 21.90
C SER A 59 -3.20 -34.32 22.87
N ASP A 60 -3.49 -33.15 23.44
CA ASP A 60 -4.63 -33.01 24.36
C ASP A 60 -5.97 -33.13 23.61
N ILE A 61 -6.07 -32.55 22.41
CA ILE A 61 -7.23 -32.74 21.53
C ILE A 61 -7.41 -34.21 21.13
N ALA A 62 -6.32 -34.86 20.78
CA ALA A 62 -6.33 -36.29 20.43
C ALA A 62 -6.85 -37.17 21.57
N LYS A 63 -6.39 -36.92 22.79
CA LYS A 63 -6.86 -37.61 24.02
C LYS A 63 -8.36 -37.36 24.27
N LEU A 64 -8.80 -36.10 24.17
CA LEU A 64 -10.21 -35.72 24.37
C LEU A 64 -11.15 -36.28 23.31
N ALA A 65 -10.66 -36.42 22.08
CA ALA A 65 -11.43 -36.95 20.94
C ALA A 65 -11.34 -38.48 20.81
N GLY A 66 -10.50 -39.16 21.62
CA GLY A 66 -10.29 -40.60 21.51
C GLY A 66 -9.65 -41.04 20.19
N VAL A 67 -8.83 -40.22 19.57
CA VAL A 67 -8.18 -40.48 18.29
C VAL A 67 -6.65 -40.28 18.38
N SER A 68 -5.93 -40.69 17.35
CA SER A 68 -4.49 -40.40 17.28
C SER A 68 -4.19 -38.94 16.97
N SER A 69 -3.05 -38.44 17.44
CA SER A 69 -2.56 -37.07 17.09
C SER A 69 -2.41 -36.88 15.59
N ALA A 70 -2.09 -37.96 14.84
CA ALA A 70 -2.05 -37.94 13.38
C ALA A 70 -3.44 -37.70 12.74
N ALA A 71 -4.53 -38.21 13.35
CA ALA A 71 -5.88 -37.96 12.91
C ALA A 71 -6.28 -36.48 13.14
N VAL A 72 -5.98 -35.93 14.32
CA VAL A 72 -6.19 -34.50 14.61
C VAL A 72 -5.40 -33.61 13.65
N SER A 73 -4.14 -33.95 13.38
CA SER A 73 -3.32 -33.22 12.42
C SER A 73 -3.90 -33.25 11.00
N ARG A 74 -4.43 -34.39 10.53
CA ARG A 74 -5.12 -34.49 9.24
C ARG A 74 -6.40 -33.64 9.21
N TYR A 75 -7.19 -33.67 10.28
CA TYR A 75 -8.38 -32.83 10.42
C TYR A 75 -8.04 -31.33 10.23
N LEU A 76 -7.05 -30.85 10.97
CA LEU A 76 -6.62 -29.44 10.97
C LEU A 76 -6.03 -28.98 9.62
N ASN A 77 -5.44 -29.92 8.85
CA ASN A 77 -4.83 -29.61 7.55
C ASN A 77 -5.73 -29.99 6.35
N GLY A 78 -7.00 -30.35 6.58
CA GLY A 78 -7.94 -30.70 5.51
C GLY A 78 -7.64 -32.04 4.81
N GLY A 79 -6.82 -32.90 5.42
CA GLY A 79 -6.43 -34.20 4.87
C GLY A 79 -7.55 -35.24 4.94
N PRO A 80 -7.37 -36.41 4.27
CA PRO A 80 -8.35 -37.48 4.24
C PRO A 80 -8.58 -38.05 5.65
N LEU A 81 -9.85 -38.14 6.05
CA LEU A 81 -10.30 -38.64 7.34
C LEU A 81 -11.74 -39.17 7.21
N SER A 82 -12.09 -40.23 7.93
CA SER A 82 -13.47 -40.69 7.97
C SER A 82 -14.39 -39.65 8.61
N GLU A 83 -15.65 -39.57 8.15
CA GLU A 83 -16.64 -38.60 8.67
C GLU A 83 -16.82 -38.73 10.18
N GLN A 84 -16.87 -39.96 10.70
CA GLN A 84 -17.01 -40.20 12.12
C GLN A 84 -15.84 -39.56 12.93
N LYS A 85 -14.59 -39.72 12.50
CA LYS A 85 -13.44 -39.12 13.16
C LYS A 85 -13.44 -37.61 13.01
N ARG A 86 -13.84 -37.09 11.85
CA ARG A 86 -13.99 -35.67 11.58
C ARG A 86 -14.98 -35.02 12.55
N ALA A 87 -16.18 -35.61 12.70
CA ALA A 87 -17.21 -35.10 13.59
C ALA A 87 -16.76 -35.05 15.07
N VAL A 88 -16.14 -36.13 15.55
CA VAL A 88 -15.65 -36.19 16.94
C VAL A 88 -14.56 -35.15 17.21
N ILE A 89 -13.61 -34.99 16.29
CA ILE A 89 -12.55 -33.98 16.44
C ILE A 89 -13.14 -32.58 16.38
N GLN A 90 -14.07 -32.32 15.47
CA GLN A 90 -14.75 -31.03 15.33
C GLN A 90 -15.45 -30.63 16.64
N ALA A 91 -16.25 -31.54 17.21
CA ALA A 91 -16.95 -31.28 18.47
C ALA A 91 -15.99 -30.94 19.63
N VAL A 92 -14.83 -31.61 19.71
CA VAL A 92 -13.82 -31.30 20.72
C VAL A 92 -13.16 -29.95 20.47
N VAL A 93 -12.80 -29.63 19.21
CA VAL A 93 -12.20 -28.32 18.83
C VAL A 93 -13.17 -27.19 19.15
N GLU A 94 -14.44 -27.31 18.78
CA GLU A 94 -15.49 -26.31 19.08
C GLU A 94 -15.69 -26.13 20.59
N LYS A 95 -15.80 -27.23 21.33
CA LYS A 95 -15.96 -27.21 22.79
C LYS A 95 -14.78 -26.57 23.52
N THR A 96 -13.56 -26.83 23.07
CA THR A 96 -12.34 -26.36 23.72
C THR A 96 -11.89 -24.97 23.25
N GLY A 97 -12.36 -24.54 22.08
CA GLY A 97 -11.87 -23.34 21.38
C GLY A 97 -10.40 -23.50 20.97
N TYR A 98 -9.96 -24.75 20.74
CA TYR A 98 -8.58 -25.01 20.33
C TYR A 98 -8.31 -24.42 18.94
N SER A 99 -7.28 -23.62 18.85
CA SER A 99 -6.67 -23.18 17.60
C SER A 99 -5.21 -23.65 17.57
N PRO A 100 -4.76 -24.22 16.44
CA PRO A 100 -3.36 -24.61 16.32
C PRO A 100 -2.44 -23.42 16.57
N ASP A 101 -1.41 -23.60 17.38
CA ASP A 101 -0.35 -22.63 17.52
C ASP A 101 0.50 -22.63 16.24
N THR A 102 0.51 -21.53 15.52
CA THR A 102 1.27 -21.37 14.29
C THR A 102 2.77 -21.48 14.53
N ALA A 103 3.28 -21.07 15.69
CA ALA A 103 4.68 -21.25 16.05
C ALA A 103 5.03 -22.73 16.25
N ALA A 104 4.17 -23.48 16.96
CA ALA A 104 4.33 -24.93 17.15
C ALA A 104 4.17 -25.69 15.81
N GLN A 105 3.31 -25.22 14.91
CA GLN A 105 3.16 -25.80 13.58
C GLN A 105 4.40 -25.54 12.72
N THR A 106 4.96 -24.34 12.76
CA THR A 106 6.21 -23.98 12.08
C THR A 106 7.38 -24.81 12.58
N LEU A 107 7.53 -24.97 13.89
CA LEU A 107 8.58 -25.81 14.50
C LEU A 107 8.48 -27.27 14.03
N ARG A 108 7.28 -27.79 13.87
CA ARG A 108 7.04 -29.19 13.45
C ARG A 108 7.22 -29.41 11.95
N THR A 109 6.81 -28.46 11.11
CA THR A 109 6.82 -28.59 9.64
C THR A 109 8.07 -27.99 9.02
N GLY A 110 8.82 -27.16 9.75
CA GLY A 110 9.92 -26.35 9.24
C GLY A 110 9.50 -25.27 8.24
N LYS A 111 8.17 -25.15 7.94
CA LYS A 111 7.66 -24.23 6.93
C LYS A 111 7.01 -23.00 7.57
N VAL A 112 7.64 -21.87 7.43
CA VAL A 112 7.05 -20.57 7.76
C VAL A 112 6.04 -20.19 6.67
N ARG A 113 4.81 -19.81 7.07
CA ARG A 113 3.76 -19.38 6.16
C ARG A 113 3.44 -17.89 6.31
N GLN A 114 4.49 -17.08 6.39
CA GLN A 114 4.40 -15.64 6.47
C GLN A 114 5.29 -15.03 5.40
N VAL A 115 4.78 -14.02 4.68
CA VAL A 115 5.51 -13.23 3.70
C VAL A 115 5.49 -11.78 4.15
N GLY A 116 6.67 -11.17 4.20
CA GLY A 116 6.81 -9.74 4.45
C GLY A 116 6.51 -8.94 3.18
N VAL A 117 5.78 -7.84 3.32
CA VAL A 117 5.53 -6.89 2.23
C VAL A 117 5.87 -5.49 2.73
N ILE A 118 6.91 -4.89 2.15
CA ILE A 118 7.36 -3.54 2.48
C ILE A 118 6.83 -2.59 1.42
N VAL A 119 6.19 -1.50 1.85
CA VAL A 119 5.56 -0.54 0.94
C VAL A 119 5.93 0.91 1.31
N PRO A 120 6.05 1.82 0.31
CA PRO A 120 6.44 3.21 0.56
C PRO A 120 5.31 4.04 1.19
N SER A 121 4.04 3.75 0.86
CA SER A 121 2.90 4.45 1.47
C SER A 121 1.59 3.71 1.22
N ILE A 122 0.87 3.41 2.29
CA ILE A 122 -0.46 2.77 2.20
C ILE A 122 -1.57 3.72 1.73
N SER A 123 -1.34 5.03 1.76
CA SER A 123 -2.31 6.04 1.31
C SER A 123 -2.39 6.12 -0.22
N SER A 124 -1.42 5.56 -0.95
CA SER A 124 -1.41 5.55 -2.42
C SER A 124 -2.39 4.53 -2.99
N GLN A 125 -3.27 4.98 -3.89
CA GLN A 125 -4.20 4.10 -4.61
C GLN A 125 -3.46 2.99 -5.39
N SER A 126 -2.36 3.33 -6.06
CA SER A 126 -1.57 2.36 -6.83
C SER A 126 -0.97 1.30 -5.94
N VAL A 127 -0.37 1.70 -4.81
CA VAL A 127 0.16 0.78 -3.80
C VAL A 127 -0.94 -0.12 -3.23
N GLY A 128 -2.11 0.43 -2.92
CA GLY A 128 -3.27 -0.34 -2.45
C GLY A 128 -3.73 -1.43 -3.44
N GLN A 129 -3.68 -1.14 -4.74
CA GLN A 129 -4.00 -2.13 -5.79
C GLN A 129 -2.93 -3.24 -5.87
N ILE A 130 -1.65 -2.91 -5.76
CA ILE A 130 -0.55 -3.89 -5.70
C ILE A 130 -0.72 -4.79 -4.48
N ILE A 131 -0.91 -4.22 -3.29
CA ILE A 131 -1.17 -4.97 -2.04
C ILE A 131 -2.35 -5.92 -2.21
N SER A 132 -3.45 -5.46 -2.81
CA SER A 132 -4.63 -6.30 -3.08
C SER A 132 -4.32 -7.48 -4.01
N GLY A 133 -3.46 -7.27 -5.01
CA GLY A 133 -2.94 -8.32 -5.89
C GLY A 133 -2.11 -9.36 -5.13
N ILE A 134 -1.13 -8.88 -4.34
CA ILE A 134 -0.29 -9.73 -3.49
C ILE A 134 -1.15 -10.55 -2.53
N ALA A 135 -2.05 -9.90 -1.81
CA ALA A 135 -2.91 -10.54 -0.82
C ALA A 135 -3.77 -11.66 -1.43
N SER A 136 -4.27 -11.49 -2.66
CA SER A 136 -5.06 -12.50 -3.35
C SER A 136 -4.28 -13.79 -3.63
N GLU A 137 -3.03 -13.69 -4.07
CA GLU A 137 -2.18 -14.86 -4.38
C GLU A 137 -1.65 -15.53 -3.10
N LEU A 138 -1.20 -14.73 -2.13
CA LEU A 138 -0.72 -15.25 -0.84
C LEU A 138 -1.84 -15.96 -0.08
N GLY A 139 -3.06 -15.38 -0.07
CA GLY A 139 -4.23 -15.97 0.57
C GLY A 139 -4.65 -17.31 -0.06
N ALA A 140 -4.66 -17.41 -1.39
CA ALA A 140 -4.91 -18.65 -2.12
C ALA A 140 -3.89 -19.74 -1.76
N SER A 141 -2.64 -19.37 -1.52
CA SER A 141 -1.55 -20.26 -1.12
C SER A 141 -1.42 -20.43 0.40
N ARG A 142 -2.37 -19.89 1.19
CA ARG A 142 -2.42 -19.95 2.66
C ARG A 142 -1.19 -19.33 3.35
N TYR A 143 -0.63 -18.27 2.78
CA TYR A 143 0.38 -17.44 3.42
C TYR A 143 -0.27 -16.22 4.08
N LEU A 144 0.19 -15.87 5.29
CA LEU A 144 -0.14 -14.63 5.96
C LEU A 144 0.77 -13.52 5.42
N MET A 145 0.19 -12.38 5.07
CA MET A 145 0.93 -11.18 4.68
C MET A 145 1.21 -10.32 5.90
N LEU A 146 2.48 -9.99 6.12
CA LEU A 146 2.94 -9.00 7.11
C LEU A 146 3.29 -7.72 6.36
N LEU A 147 2.47 -6.68 6.52
CA LEU A 147 2.65 -5.40 5.83
C LEU A 147 3.45 -4.44 6.70
N ALA A 148 4.50 -3.84 6.13
CA ALA A 148 5.31 -2.79 6.73
C ALA A 148 5.26 -1.54 5.84
N ASN A 149 4.88 -0.39 6.42
CA ASN A 149 4.76 0.89 5.72
C ASN A 149 5.90 1.81 6.13
N THR A 150 6.71 2.28 5.17
CA THR A 150 7.92 3.06 5.43
C THR A 150 7.68 4.57 5.45
N GLU A 151 6.55 5.05 4.95
CA GLU A 151 6.25 6.48 4.78
C GLU A 151 7.34 7.21 3.96
N LEU A 152 7.90 6.54 2.94
CA LEU A 152 8.97 7.04 2.09
C LEU A 152 10.30 7.26 2.84
N ASP A 153 10.50 6.65 4.00
CA ASP A 153 11.72 6.70 4.78
C ASP A 153 12.66 5.54 4.41
N GLU A 154 13.80 5.86 3.82
CA GLU A 154 14.83 4.90 3.39
C GLU A 154 15.41 4.09 4.56
N GLN A 155 15.61 4.74 5.70
CA GLN A 155 16.14 4.07 6.88
C GLN A 155 15.14 3.05 7.43
N MET A 156 13.86 3.38 7.45
CA MET A 156 12.78 2.47 7.83
C MET A 156 12.68 1.25 6.89
N GLU A 157 12.97 1.45 5.59
CA GLU A 157 12.98 0.35 4.62
C GLU A 157 14.03 -0.71 4.98
N LEU A 158 15.25 -0.28 5.30
CA LEU A 158 16.33 -1.16 5.76
C LEU A 158 16.03 -1.82 7.11
N GLU A 159 15.44 -1.08 8.05
CA GLU A 159 15.04 -1.61 9.35
C GLU A 159 13.97 -2.69 9.24
N TYR A 160 12.94 -2.46 8.42
CA TYR A 160 11.87 -3.43 8.19
C TYR A 160 12.37 -4.66 7.43
N LEU A 161 13.28 -4.50 6.46
CA LEU A 161 13.93 -5.62 5.80
C LEU A 161 14.65 -6.54 6.82
N THR A 162 15.37 -5.92 7.75
CA THR A 162 16.06 -6.64 8.84
C THR A 162 15.08 -7.27 9.82
N ALA A 163 14.05 -6.54 10.22
CA ALA A 163 13.05 -7.00 11.17
C ALA A 163 12.25 -8.20 10.64
N LEU A 164 11.84 -8.17 9.37
CA LEU A 164 11.11 -9.28 8.73
C LEU A 164 11.96 -10.54 8.67
N GLN A 165 13.26 -10.43 8.35
CA GLN A 165 14.18 -11.57 8.38
C GLN A 165 14.31 -12.16 9.80
N ARG A 166 14.41 -11.32 10.83
CA ARG A 166 14.45 -11.75 12.25
C ARG A 166 13.13 -12.41 12.68
N ASN A 167 12.02 -12.01 12.13
CA ASN A 167 10.70 -12.62 12.34
C ASN A 167 10.49 -13.89 11.51
N HIS A 168 11.55 -14.42 10.89
CA HIS A 168 11.52 -15.68 10.15
C HIS A 168 10.42 -15.74 9.07
N VAL A 169 10.20 -14.64 8.29
CA VAL A 169 9.31 -14.73 7.13
C VAL A 169 9.87 -15.69 6.07
N ALA A 170 8.98 -16.30 5.29
CA ALA A 170 9.39 -17.22 4.21
C ALA A 170 10.06 -16.48 3.05
N GLY A 171 9.64 -15.25 2.79
CA GLY A 171 10.18 -14.39 1.76
C GLY A 171 9.65 -12.96 1.90
N ILE A 172 10.16 -12.05 1.07
CA ILE A 172 9.84 -10.62 1.13
C ILE A 172 9.46 -10.13 -0.26
N ILE A 173 8.40 -9.32 -0.34
CA ILE A 173 8.07 -8.49 -1.52
C ILE A 173 8.31 -7.05 -1.13
N LEU A 174 9.20 -6.37 -1.86
CA LEU A 174 9.49 -4.96 -1.68
C LEU A 174 8.86 -4.16 -2.81
N LEU A 175 8.02 -3.17 -2.47
CA LEU A 175 7.62 -2.12 -3.40
C LEU A 175 8.72 -1.06 -3.37
N GLY A 176 9.68 -1.18 -4.27
CA GLY A 176 10.86 -0.34 -4.30
C GLY A 176 10.51 1.12 -4.62
N TYR A 177 11.00 2.02 -3.79
CA TYR A 177 10.95 3.47 -3.96
C TYR A 177 12.37 4.02 -4.20
N ASP A 178 13.34 3.50 -3.45
CA ASP A 178 14.74 3.86 -3.55
C ASP A 178 15.56 2.78 -4.25
N SER A 179 16.71 3.16 -4.78
CA SER A 179 17.72 2.28 -5.38
C SER A 179 19.12 2.58 -4.86
N SER A 180 19.21 3.04 -3.59
CA SER A 180 20.48 3.34 -2.95
C SER A 180 21.41 2.13 -2.92
N PRO A 181 22.74 2.34 -2.95
CA PRO A 181 23.70 1.26 -2.84
C PRO A 181 23.55 0.42 -1.56
N GLN A 182 23.11 1.07 -0.47
CA GLN A 182 22.84 0.42 0.82
C GLN A 182 21.68 -0.55 0.71
N LEU A 183 20.56 -0.13 0.13
CA LEU A 183 19.40 -0.98 -0.09
C LEU A 183 19.72 -2.13 -1.06
N CYS A 184 20.38 -1.83 -2.19
CA CYS A 184 20.79 -2.84 -3.16
C CYS A 184 21.65 -3.94 -2.52
N LYS A 185 22.60 -3.55 -1.65
CA LYS A 185 23.41 -4.49 -0.89
C LYS A 185 22.59 -5.30 0.10
N ALA A 186 21.73 -4.64 0.90
CA ALA A 186 20.88 -5.31 1.89
C ALA A 186 19.93 -6.33 1.26
N LEU A 187 19.39 -6.03 0.07
CA LEU A 187 18.54 -6.96 -0.69
C LEU A 187 19.32 -8.17 -1.21
N LYS A 188 20.56 -7.99 -1.69
CA LYS A 188 21.42 -9.10 -2.12
C LYS A 188 21.86 -10.00 -0.96
N ASP A 189 22.07 -9.40 0.21
CA ASP A 189 22.51 -10.11 1.43
C ASP A 189 21.32 -10.77 2.17
N CYS A 190 20.08 -10.64 1.67
CA CYS A 190 18.91 -11.26 2.26
C CYS A 190 19.01 -12.79 2.28
N ARG A 191 18.69 -13.37 3.45
CA ARG A 191 18.69 -14.83 3.66
C ARG A 191 17.43 -15.53 3.15
N VAL A 192 16.43 -14.76 2.79
CA VAL A 192 15.15 -15.25 2.25
C VAL A 192 14.95 -14.71 0.84
N PRO A 193 14.20 -15.41 -0.01
CA PRO A 193 13.88 -14.91 -1.34
C PRO A 193 13.25 -13.54 -1.29
N VAL A 194 13.68 -12.64 -2.17
CA VAL A 194 13.14 -11.28 -2.33
C VAL A 194 12.67 -11.09 -3.76
N VAL A 195 11.49 -10.49 -3.91
CA VAL A 195 10.98 -10.00 -5.20
C VAL A 195 10.73 -8.50 -5.06
N VAL A 196 11.24 -7.72 -5.99
CA VAL A 196 11.02 -6.27 -6.03
C VAL A 196 9.90 -5.95 -7.02
N THR A 197 9.05 -4.98 -6.69
CA THR A 197 8.04 -4.44 -7.60
C THR A 197 8.08 -2.92 -7.61
N GLY A 198 7.54 -2.32 -8.67
CA GLY A 198 7.49 -0.88 -8.84
C GLY A 198 8.67 -0.32 -9.62
N GLN A 199 9.86 -0.89 -9.51
CA GLN A 199 11.03 -0.51 -10.29
C GLN A 199 11.92 -1.72 -10.64
N ARG A 200 12.84 -1.51 -11.58
CA ARG A 200 13.78 -2.54 -12.03
C ARG A 200 15.04 -2.56 -11.16
N PHE A 201 15.40 -3.76 -10.68
CA PHE A 201 16.70 -4.05 -10.07
C PHE A 201 17.45 -5.04 -10.94
N ALA A 202 18.71 -4.74 -11.29
CA ALA A 202 19.46 -5.51 -12.29
C ALA A 202 19.61 -6.98 -11.92
N ASP A 203 19.90 -7.28 -10.65
CA ASP A 203 20.32 -8.60 -10.18
C ASP A 203 19.25 -9.27 -9.27
N LEU A 204 18.03 -8.76 -9.26
CA LEU A 204 16.94 -9.30 -8.44
C LEU A 204 15.70 -9.63 -9.27
N PRO A 205 14.94 -10.64 -8.87
CA PRO A 205 13.61 -10.87 -9.44
C PRO A 205 12.74 -9.64 -9.26
N CYS A 206 12.17 -9.10 -10.34
CA CYS A 206 11.36 -7.91 -10.25
C CYS A 206 10.20 -7.89 -11.26
N VAL A 207 9.12 -7.20 -10.83
CA VAL A 207 7.94 -6.92 -11.65
C VAL A 207 7.69 -5.41 -11.65
N TYR A 208 7.72 -4.77 -12.81
CA TYR A 208 7.63 -3.33 -12.94
C TYR A 208 6.84 -2.91 -14.18
N ASN A 209 6.49 -1.63 -14.26
CA ASN A 209 5.79 -1.05 -15.39
C ASN A 209 6.79 -0.46 -16.39
N ASP A 210 6.36 -0.30 -17.64
CA ASP A 210 7.11 0.47 -18.64
C ASP A 210 6.82 1.97 -18.49
N ASP A 211 7.36 2.56 -17.41
CA ASP A 211 7.13 3.96 -17.03
C ASP A 211 7.64 4.94 -18.09
N ARG A 212 8.76 4.63 -18.75
CA ARG A 212 9.35 5.50 -19.78
C ARG A 212 8.49 5.58 -21.03
N SER A 213 8.10 4.43 -21.58
CA SER A 213 7.22 4.41 -22.76
C SER A 213 5.86 4.99 -22.45
N ALA A 214 5.29 4.74 -21.24
CA ALA A 214 4.03 5.30 -20.80
C ALA A 214 4.05 6.82 -20.78
N ALA A 215 5.05 7.44 -20.18
CA ALA A 215 5.20 8.89 -20.13
C ALA A 215 5.48 9.50 -21.52
N ARG A 216 6.27 8.78 -22.36
CA ARG A 216 6.51 9.19 -23.74
C ARG A 216 5.20 9.22 -24.55
N ASP A 217 4.41 8.16 -24.51
CA ASP A 217 3.18 8.07 -25.30
C ASP A 217 2.12 9.05 -24.80
N LEU A 218 2.04 9.29 -23.48
CA LEU A 218 1.17 10.32 -22.90
C LEU A 218 1.57 11.72 -23.39
N THR A 219 2.86 12.04 -23.39
CA THR A 219 3.36 13.33 -23.88
C THR A 219 3.19 13.47 -25.39
N ARG A 220 3.41 12.40 -26.15
CA ARG A 220 3.13 12.39 -27.59
C ARG A 220 1.66 12.73 -27.85
N LYS A 221 0.74 12.13 -27.08
CA LYS A 221 -0.69 12.43 -27.20
C LYS A 221 -0.99 13.90 -26.96
N MET A 222 -0.39 14.52 -25.95
CA MET A 222 -0.50 15.95 -25.69
C MET A 222 0.01 16.80 -26.86
N LEU A 223 1.14 16.40 -27.47
CA LEU A 223 1.71 17.07 -28.65
C LEU A 223 0.83 16.91 -29.89
N GLU A 224 0.13 15.78 -30.06
CA GLU A 224 -0.86 15.55 -31.11
C GLU A 224 -2.05 16.52 -31.01
N HIS A 225 -2.43 16.89 -29.76
CA HIS A 225 -3.43 17.94 -29.49
C HIS A 225 -2.92 19.39 -29.71
N GLY A 226 -1.74 19.54 -30.29
CA GLY A 226 -1.18 20.85 -30.68
C GLY A 226 -0.43 21.58 -29.57
N ARG A 227 -0.27 21.00 -28.38
CA ARG A 227 0.48 21.62 -27.28
C ARG A 227 1.97 21.61 -27.60
N ARG A 228 2.67 22.70 -27.29
CA ARG A 228 4.10 22.88 -27.65
C ARG A 228 4.93 23.40 -26.46
N ASN A 229 4.36 24.17 -25.57
CA ASN A 229 5.01 24.72 -24.39
C ASN A 229 4.74 23.82 -23.19
N ILE A 230 5.33 22.62 -23.24
CA ILE A 230 5.11 21.57 -22.24
C ILE A 230 5.97 21.85 -21.00
N VAL A 231 5.35 21.68 -19.82
CA VAL A 231 6.07 21.64 -18.52
C VAL A 231 5.85 20.29 -17.85
N TYR A 232 6.75 19.93 -16.95
CA TYR A 232 6.72 18.65 -16.24
C TYR A 232 6.74 18.83 -14.72
N ILE A 233 5.79 18.21 -14.02
CA ILE A 233 5.80 18.07 -12.57
C ILE A 233 6.21 16.64 -12.24
N GLY A 234 7.45 16.47 -11.77
CA GLY A 234 8.11 15.18 -11.56
C GLY A 234 8.23 14.76 -10.10
N GLY A 235 8.76 13.56 -9.88
CA GLY A 235 9.18 13.05 -8.59
C GLY A 235 10.70 13.20 -8.36
N SER A 236 11.17 12.68 -7.22
CA SER A 236 12.59 12.67 -6.87
C SER A 236 13.42 11.88 -7.90
N GLU A 237 14.60 12.38 -8.23
CA GLU A 237 15.55 11.67 -9.11
C GLU A 237 16.20 10.43 -8.45
N GLN A 238 15.93 10.17 -7.18
CA GLN A 238 16.31 8.93 -6.50
C GLN A 238 15.40 7.75 -6.88
N ASP A 239 14.17 8.04 -7.30
CA ASP A 239 13.22 7.02 -7.79
C ASP A 239 13.49 6.75 -9.28
N ALA A 240 13.93 5.56 -9.59
CA ALA A 240 14.29 5.15 -10.96
C ALA A 240 13.06 5.09 -11.89
N ALA A 241 11.89 4.74 -11.38
CA ALA A 241 10.65 4.62 -12.15
C ALA A 241 9.93 5.96 -12.29
N THR A 242 9.45 6.52 -11.17
CA THR A 242 8.59 7.71 -11.20
C THR A 242 9.39 9.00 -11.39
N GLY A 243 10.60 9.08 -10.87
CA GLY A 243 11.48 10.24 -11.01
C GLY A 243 12.25 10.28 -12.32
N ILE A 244 12.99 9.21 -12.63
CA ILE A 244 13.89 9.20 -13.78
C ILE A 244 13.18 8.74 -15.06
N ALA A 245 12.57 7.54 -15.07
CA ALA A 245 12.06 6.94 -16.29
C ALA A 245 10.90 7.77 -16.89
N ARG A 246 9.93 8.24 -16.06
CA ARG A 246 8.84 9.09 -16.56
C ARG A 246 9.35 10.39 -17.14
N ARG A 247 10.29 11.09 -16.48
CA ARG A 247 10.92 12.30 -17.03
C ARG A 247 11.61 12.02 -18.37
N GLN A 248 12.38 10.95 -18.46
CA GLN A 248 13.03 10.56 -19.72
C GLN A 248 12.00 10.30 -20.82
N GLY A 249 10.88 9.65 -20.50
CA GLY A 249 9.79 9.46 -21.47
C GLY A 249 9.22 10.77 -22.00
N VAL A 250 8.97 11.75 -21.14
CA VAL A 250 8.55 13.10 -21.56
C VAL A 250 9.58 13.73 -22.50
N GLN A 251 10.87 13.67 -22.12
CA GLN A 251 11.95 14.21 -22.94
C GLN A 251 12.09 13.49 -24.29
N ASP A 252 11.89 12.18 -24.33
CA ASP A 252 11.93 11.41 -25.59
C ASP A 252 10.85 11.88 -26.55
N ALA A 253 9.60 12.08 -26.09
CA ALA A 253 8.52 12.59 -26.92
C ALA A 253 8.80 14.00 -27.47
N LEU A 254 9.41 14.87 -26.67
CA LEU A 254 9.82 16.19 -27.12
C LEU A 254 10.89 16.12 -28.22
N ARG A 255 11.92 15.28 -28.05
CA ARG A 255 13.00 15.07 -29.05
C ARG A 255 12.43 14.52 -30.37
N GLU A 256 11.52 13.54 -30.30
CA GLU A 256 10.86 12.95 -31.47
C GLU A 256 10.12 13.99 -32.33
N THR A 257 9.66 15.07 -31.71
CA THR A 257 8.95 16.17 -32.39
C THR A 257 9.82 17.40 -32.69
N GLY A 258 11.14 17.29 -32.44
CA GLY A 258 12.09 18.39 -32.71
C GLY A 258 12.07 19.52 -31.66
N LEU A 259 11.39 19.32 -30.51
CA LEU A 259 11.38 20.27 -29.41
C LEU A 259 12.62 20.10 -28.51
N ASN A 260 13.04 21.20 -27.89
CA ASN A 260 14.22 21.16 -27.01
C ASN A 260 13.89 20.47 -25.66
N ALA A 261 14.13 19.16 -25.60
CA ALA A 261 13.87 18.36 -24.41
C ALA A 261 14.78 18.72 -23.19
N ASP A 262 15.95 19.29 -23.44
CA ASP A 262 16.91 19.61 -22.37
C ASP A 262 16.49 20.91 -21.65
N ALA A 263 15.76 21.79 -22.34
CA ALA A 263 15.16 22.98 -21.78
C ALA A 263 13.77 22.77 -21.15
N LEU A 264 13.31 21.51 -21.01
CA LEU A 264 12.02 21.18 -20.40
C LEU A 264 11.87 21.84 -19.02
N PRO A 265 10.96 22.82 -18.85
CA PRO A 265 10.70 23.41 -17.55
C PRO A 265 10.06 22.38 -16.62
N ARG A 266 10.58 22.29 -15.40
CA ARG A 266 10.14 21.29 -14.43
C ARG A 266 10.16 21.78 -13.00
N ALA A 267 9.28 21.20 -12.19
CA ALA A 267 9.27 21.27 -10.74
C ALA A 267 9.18 19.85 -10.17
N TYR A 268 9.60 19.69 -8.93
CA TYR A 268 9.66 18.38 -8.28
C TYR A 268 8.82 18.33 -7.02
N CYS A 269 8.03 17.27 -6.90
CA CYS A 269 7.30 16.90 -5.70
C CYS A 269 8.19 16.05 -4.79
N THR A 270 8.17 16.33 -3.49
CA THR A 270 8.78 15.48 -2.46
C THR A 270 7.83 14.37 -2.01
N ALA A 271 6.51 14.62 -2.09
CA ALA A 271 5.44 13.66 -1.93
C ALA A 271 4.46 13.77 -3.10
N PHE A 272 3.77 12.68 -3.45
CA PHE A 272 2.81 12.68 -4.56
C PHE A 272 1.42 13.10 -4.06
N SER A 273 1.32 14.29 -3.46
CA SER A 273 0.09 14.87 -2.92
C SER A 273 -0.49 15.97 -3.81
N MET A 274 -1.74 16.33 -3.56
CA MET A 274 -2.40 17.46 -4.24
C MET A 274 -1.73 18.79 -3.88
N GLU A 275 -1.31 18.95 -2.62
CA GLU A 275 -0.65 20.16 -2.10
C GLU A 275 0.69 20.39 -2.80
N GLU A 276 1.48 19.34 -3.00
CA GLU A 276 2.73 19.42 -3.75
C GLU A 276 2.49 19.73 -5.23
N GLY A 277 1.46 19.12 -5.83
CA GLY A 277 1.03 19.42 -7.19
C GLY A 277 0.62 20.89 -7.36
N HIS A 278 -0.11 21.43 -6.39
CA HIS A 278 -0.50 22.82 -6.32
C HIS A 278 0.74 23.74 -6.27
N ARG A 279 1.61 23.53 -5.30
CA ARG A 279 2.86 24.32 -5.14
C ARG A 279 3.72 24.30 -6.40
N CYS A 280 3.95 23.12 -6.98
CA CYS A 280 4.75 22.96 -8.19
C CYS A 280 4.11 23.68 -9.40
N MET A 281 2.79 23.65 -9.51
CA MET A 281 2.10 24.32 -10.61
C MET A 281 2.15 25.85 -10.49
N GLU A 282 1.99 26.40 -9.26
CA GLU A 282 2.17 27.85 -9.03
C GLU A 282 3.58 28.30 -9.45
N GLU A 283 4.62 27.55 -9.05
CA GLU A 283 6.00 27.83 -9.44
C GLU A 283 6.18 27.84 -10.95
N LEU A 284 5.66 26.78 -11.63
CA LEU A 284 5.81 26.66 -13.08
C LEU A 284 5.00 27.72 -13.84
N LEU A 285 3.80 28.04 -13.39
CA LEU A 285 2.97 29.07 -14.04
C LEU A 285 3.61 30.46 -13.94
N ALA A 286 4.25 30.78 -12.81
CA ALA A 286 4.99 32.02 -12.62
C ALA A 286 6.24 32.11 -13.52
N ARG A 287 6.95 31.00 -13.71
CA ARG A 287 8.17 30.93 -14.55
C ARG A 287 7.88 30.80 -16.04
N CYS A 288 6.77 30.16 -16.39
CA CYS A 288 6.39 29.82 -17.74
C CYS A 288 4.93 30.22 -18.03
N PRO A 289 4.58 31.52 -18.05
CA PRO A 289 3.19 31.97 -18.18
C PRO A 289 2.53 31.57 -19.53
N GLN A 290 3.35 31.21 -20.52
CA GLN A 290 2.90 30.77 -21.86
C GLN A 290 2.74 29.26 -22.01
N LEU A 291 2.86 28.48 -20.88
CA LEU A 291 2.67 27.05 -20.95
C LEU A 291 1.28 26.70 -21.52
N ASP A 292 1.24 25.65 -22.32
CA ASP A 292 0.02 25.12 -22.93
C ASP A 292 -0.17 23.61 -22.70
N GLY A 293 0.79 22.96 -22.01
CA GLY A 293 0.69 21.55 -21.63
C GLY A 293 1.41 21.24 -20.30
N VAL A 294 0.78 20.45 -19.47
CA VAL A 294 1.32 20.02 -18.16
C VAL A 294 1.26 18.50 -18.08
N VAL A 295 2.41 17.86 -17.96
CA VAL A 295 2.51 16.42 -17.68
C VAL A 295 2.91 16.25 -16.23
N CYS A 296 2.07 15.53 -15.47
CA CYS A 296 2.28 15.27 -14.05
C CYS A 296 2.70 13.83 -13.80
N VAL A 297 3.61 13.64 -12.86
CA VAL A 297 4.13 12.33 -12.46
C VAL A 297 3.02 11.37 -11.98
N THR A 298 1.96 11.89 -11.34
CA THR A 298 0.76 11.12 -10.94
C THR A 298 -0.50 11.92 -11.15
N ASP A 299 -1.66 11.24 -11.16
CA ASP A 299 -2.98 11.89 -11.22
C ASP A 299 -3.24 12.76 -9.99
N THR A 300 -2.78 12.34 -8.81
CA THR A 300 -2.96 13.12 -7.57
C THR A 300 -2.26 14.49 -7.67
N VAL A 301 -1.05 14.49 -8.21
CA VAL A 301 -0.31 15.73 -8.50
C VAL A 301 -1.04 16.58 -9.56
N ALA A 302 -1.60 15.93 -10.59
CA ALA A 302 -2.37 16.61 -11.61
C ALA A 302 -3.64 17.28 -11.06
N PHE A 303 -4.30 16.72 -10.05
CA PHE A 303 -5.44 17.37 -9.40
C PHE A 303 -5.04 18.65 -8.66
N GLY A 304 -3.87 18.69 -8.03
CA GLY A 304 -3.32 19.93 -7.47
C GLY A 304 -3.03 20.98 -8.54
N ALA A 305 -2.40 20.57 -9.64
CA ALA A 305 -2.16 21.43 -10.79
C ALA A 305 -3.46 21.97 -11.41
N LEU A 306 -4.51 21.14 -11.50
CA LEU A 306 -5.84 21.53 -12.00
C LEU A 306 -6.44 22.68 -11.17
N GLN A 307 -6.29 22.65 -9.84
CA GLN A 307 -6.80 23.72 -8.98
C GLN A 307 -6.13 25.06 -9.30
N VAL A 308 -4.81 25.09 -9.46
CA VAL A 308 -4.05 26.31 -9.78
C VAL A 308 -4.44 26.85 -11.16
N LEU A 309 -4.49 25.98 -12.17
CA LEU A 309 -4.87 26.38 -13.53
C LEU A 309 -6.28 27.01 -13.57
N ARG A 310 -7.24 26.42 -12.86
CA ARG A 310 -8.60 26.97 -12.73
C ARG A 310 -8.61 28.33 -12.04
N THR A 311 -7.89 28.47 -10.93
CA THR A 311 -7.79 29.73 -10.19
C THR A 311 -7.14 30.82 -11.04
N ALA A 312 -6.19 30.46 -11.90
CA ALA A 312 -5.56 31.36 -12.87
C ALA A 312 -6.43 31.64 -14.12
N GLY A 313 -7.67 31.16 -14.16
CA GLY A 313 -8.59 31.36 -15.29
C GLY A 313 -8.24 30.56 -16.55
N ARG A 314 -7.34 29.54 -16.44
CA ARG A 314 -6.96 28.72 -17.60
C ARG A 314 -7.97 27.57 -17.78
N ARG A 315 -8.51 27.42 -18.96
CA ARG A 315 -9.47 26.36 -19.31
C ARG A 315 -8.67 25.10 -19.70
N VAL A 316 -8.66 24.12 -18.80
CA VAL A 316 -8.02 22.83 -19.08
C VAL A 316 -8.79 22.08 -20.15
N GLY A 317 -8.08 21.52 -21.14
CA GLY A 317 -8.65 20.93 -22.37
C GLY A 317 -8.77 21.90 -23.54
N GLU A 318 -8.89 23.20 -23.26
CA GLU A 318 -9.00 24.25 -24.31
C GLU A 318 -7.71 25.08 -24.39
N ASP A 319 -7.35 25.81 -23.31
CA ASP A 319 -6.19 26.71 -23.28
C ASP A 319 -4.90 25.94 -22.91
N VAL A 320 -5.03 24.93 -22.06
CA VAL A 320 -3.91 24.13 -21.56
C VAL A 320 -4.29 22.66 -21.44
N GLY A 321 -3.43 21.78 -21.95
CA GLY A 321 -3.54 20.34 -21.75
C GLY A 321 -3.00 19.95 -20.38
N LEU A 322 -3.68 19.03 -19.68
CA LEU A 322 -3.23 18.46 -18.41
C LEU A 322 -3.32 16.94 -18.46
N ALA A 323 -2.25 16.26 -18.09
CA ALA A 323 -2.20 14.81 -18.05
C ALA A 323 -1.50 14.30 -16.78
N GLY A 324 -1.98 13.15 -16.27
CA GLY A 324 -1.42 12.44 -15.12
C GLY A 324 -1.06 11.00 -15.46
N ILE A 325 -0.61 10.25 -14.46
CA ILE A 325 -0.31 8.81 -14.55
C ILE A 325 -0.90 8.10 -13.34
N GLY A 326 -1.71 7.05 -13.54
CA GLY A 326 -2.26 6.21 -12.47
C GLY A 326 -3.71 5.76 -12.66
N ASP A 327 -4.49 6.40 -13.53
CA ASP A 327 -5.95 6.23 -13.71
C ASP A 327 -6.69 6.23 -12.36
N ASN A 328 -6.42 7.26 -11.56
CA ASN A 328 -7.12 7.49 -10.31
C ASN A 328 -8.61 7.66 -10.57
N TRP A 329 -9.46 7.05 -9.72
CA TRP A 329 -10.91 7.11 -9.87
C TRP A 329 -11.46 8.56 -9.93
N ALA A 330 -10.83 9.48 -9.20
CA ALA A 330 -11.20 10.89 -9.20
C ALA A 330 -11.03 11.56 -10.59
N GLY A 331 -10.10 11.06 -11.42
CA GLY A 331 -9.89 11.54 -12.78
C GLY A 331 -11.10 11.38 -13.71
N LYS A 332 -12.08 10.55 -13.32
CA LYS A 332 -13.34 10.37 -14.06
C LYS A 332 -14.43 11.34 -13.64
N VAL A 333 -14.32 11.91 -12.45
CA VAL A 333 -15.37 12.78 -11.86
C VAL A 333 -14.98 14.25 -11.81
N VAL A 334 -13.70 14.57 -12.02
CA VAL A 334 -13.29 15.96 -12.23
C VAL A 334 -13.70 16.44 -13.63
N GLU A 335 -13.97 17.74 -13.77
CA GLU A 335 -14.32 18.35 -15.06
C GLU A 335 -13.23 19.34 -15.46
N PRO A 336 -12.62 19.22 -16.68
CA PRO A 336 -12.74 18.08 -17.58
C PRO A 336 -12.10 16.81 -16.99
N GLY A 337 -12.59 15.64 -17.43
CA GLY A 337 -12.01 14.35 -17.00
C GLY A 337 -10.53 14.25 -17.36
N LEU A 338 -9.70 13.76 -16.44
CA LEU A 338 -8.24 13.72 -16.57
C LEU A 338 -7.77 12.62 -17.53
N THR A 339 -7.05 12.99 -18.58
CA THR A 339 -6.29 12.07 -19.44
C THR A 339 -5.09 11.52 -18.65
N THR A 340 -4.88 10.21 -18.72
CA THR A 340 -3.92 9.53 -17.86
C THR A 340 -3.42 8.21 -18.46
N ILE A 341 -2.40 7.64 -17.84
CA ILE A 341 -1.95 6.26 -18.06
C ILE A 341 -2.55 5.36 -17.00
N ARG A 342 -3.15 4.23 -17.44
CA ARG A 342 -3.56 3.14 -16.59
C ARG A 342 -2.47 2.08 -16.57
N PHE A 343 -1.87 1.86 -15.39
CA PHE A 343 -1.08 0.67 -15.12
C PHE A 343 -1.93 -0.43 -14.49
N TYR A 344 -1.57 -1.68 -14.73
CA TYR A 344 -2.28 -2.86 -14.20
C TYR A 344 -1.72 -3.26 -12.83
N GLN A 345 -1.80 -2.35 -11.85
CA GLN A 345 -1.15 -2.46 -10.55
C GLN A 345 -1.53 -3.72 -9.77
N ARG A 346 -2.80 -4.14 -9.86
CA ARG A 346 -3.23 -5.41 -9.23
C ARG A 346 -2.49 -6.62 -9.83
N GLN A 347 -2.30 -6.64 -11.16
CA GLN A 347 -1.55 -7.71 -11.82
C GLN A 347 -0.06 -7.66 -11.49
N VAL A 348 0.52 -6.47 -11.32
CA VAL A 348 1.90 -6.33 -10.80
C VAL A 348 2.01 -7.06 -9.45
N GLY A 349 1.09 -6.82 -8.52
CA GLY A 349 1.09 -7.48 -7.22
C GLY A 349 0.91 -8.99 -7.32
N GLN A 350 -0.01 -9.46 -8.17
CA GLN A 350 -0.23 -10.89 -8.39
C GLN A 350 1.01 -11.58 -8.94
N GLU A 351 1.64 -10.99 -9.95
CA GLU A 351 2.84 -11.57 -10.58
C GLU A 351 4.03 -11.59 -9.61
N ALA A 352 4.22 -10.53 -8.81
CA ALA A 352 5.26 -10.49 -7.79
C ALA A 352 5.06 -11.61 -6.74
N ALA A 353 3.82 -11.81 -6.29
CA ALA A 353 3.52 -12.87 -5.33
C ALA A 353 3.71 -14.27 -5.94
N ARG A 354 3.29 -14.51 -7.20
CA ARG A 354 3.54 -15.78 -7.90
C ARG A 354 5.03 -16.05 -8.05
N MET A 355 5.80 -15.03 -8.45
CA MET A 355 7.25 -15.13 -8.59
C MET A 355 7.92 -15.52 -7.27
N LEU A 356 7.50 -14.90 -6.15
CA LEU A 356 7.99 -15.26 -4.82
C LEU A 356 7.60 -16.69 -4.43
N LEU A 357 6.33 -17.07 -4.59
CA LEU A 357 5.83 -18.41 -4.25
C LEU A 357 6.56 -19.51 -5.05
N GLN A 358 6.82 -19.28 -6.33
CA GLN A 358 7.63 -20.18 -7.15
C GLN A 358 9.06 -20.34 -6.60
N SER A 359 9.68 -19.25 -6.14
CA SER A 359 11.01 -19.30 -5.52
C SER A 359 11.00 -20.09 -4.21
N LEU A 360 9.90 -20.05 -3.44
CA LEU A 360 9.74 -20.83 -2.20
C LEU A 360 9.54 -22.33 -2.43
N GLU A 361 9.01 -22.71 -3.60
CA GLU A 361 8.80 -24.11 -3.98
C GLU A 361 10.07 -24.76 -4.51
N HIS A 362 10.94 -23.98 -5.18
CA HIS A 362 12.14 -24.47 -5.89
C HIS A 362 13.40 -24.28 -5.02
N SER A 363 13.36 -24.56 -3.73
CA SER A 363 14.51 -24.50 -2.81
C SER A 363 15.63 -25.52 -3.14
N GLY A 364 15.87 -25.79 -4.44
CA GLY A 364 16.92 -26.68 -4.95
C GLY A 364 18.21 -25.93 -5.28
N THR A 365 19.31 -26.67 -5.39
CA THR A 365 20.70 -26.24 -5.47
C THR A 365 21.12 -25.48 -6.75
N ASP A 366 20.25 -25.37 -7.75
CA ASP A 366 20.53 -24.63 -8.97
C ASP A 366 19.96 -23.21 -8.87
N ALA A 367 20.83 -22.21 -8.94
CA ALA A 367 20.44 -20.81 -9.02
C ALA A 367 19.56 -20.58 -10.26
N ALA A 368 18.25 -20.46 -10.07
CA ALA A 368 17.35 -20.12 -11.17
C ALA A 368 17.76 -18.74 -11.74
N PRO A 369 17.65 -18.55 -13.06
CA PRO A 369 17.97 -17.25 -13.66
C PRO A 369 17.09 -16.15 -13.09
N VAL A 370 17.66 -14.95 -12.90
CA VAL A 370 16.93 -13.79 -12.41
C VAL A 370 15.79 -13.47 -13.37
N ARG A 371 14.55 -13.58 -12.88
CA ARG A 371 13.36 -13.29 -13.68
C ARG A 371 12.95 -11.84 -13.51
N GLN A 372 12.78 -11.15 -14.63
CA GLN A 372 12.28 -9.78 -14.67
C GLN A 372 11.08 -9.72 -15.60
N THR A 373 9.97 -9.12 -15.10
CA THR A 373 8.72 -9.01 -15.84
C THR A 373 8.32 -7.55 -15.95
N THR A 374 8.17 -7.07 -17.19
CA THR A 374 7.63 -5.72 -17.46
C THR A 374 6.17 -5.84 -17.84
N LEU A 375 5.30 -5.06 -17.19
CA LEU A 375 3.90 -4.95 -17.56
C LEU A 375 3.66 -3.69 -18.38
N GLY A 376 2.83 -3.82 -19.42
CA GLY A 376 2.39 -2.72 -20.25
C GLY A 376 1.37 -1.82 -19.55
N TYR A 377 0.83 -0.88 -20.32
CA TYR A 377 -0.10 0.14 -19.85
C TYR A 377 -1.19 0.41 -20.89
N THR A 378 -2.18 1.20 -20.50
CA THR A 378 -3.18 1.76 -21.43
C THR A 378 -3.22 3.26 -21.26
N LEU A 379 -3.12 4.01 -22.36
CA LEU A 379 -3.43 5.44 -22.38
C LEU A 379 -4.96 5.60 -22.33
N VAL A 380 -5.43 6.38 -21.40
CA VAL A 380 -6.85 6.67 -21.17
C VAL A 380 -7.09 8.14 -21.48
N GLU A 381 -7.52 8.42 -22.69
CA GLU A 381 -7.82 9.77 -23.13
C GLU A 381 -9.18 10.24 -22.58
N ARG A 382 -9.23 11.48 -22.09
CA ARG A 382 -10.41 12.19 -21.59
C ARG A 382 -10.35 13.66 -22.02
N GLY A 383 -11.17 14.50 -21.45
CA GLY A 383 -11.36 15.88 -21.88
C GLY A 383 -10.25 16.87 -21.48
N SER A 384 -9.17 16.47 -20.85
CA SER A 384 -8.16 17.38 -20.30
C SER A 384 -6.97 17.70 -21.23
N LEU A 385 -6.93 17.24 -22.50
CA LEU A 385 -5.89 17.54 -23.48
C LEU A 385 -6.25 18.64 -24.45
#